data_ef0ab6cbdaf47ceed0d77fe79ed07085
#
_entry.id   ef0ab6cbdaf47ceed0d77fe79ed07085
#
_cell.length_a   1.000
_cell.length_b   1.000
_cell.length_c   1.000
_cell.angle_alpha   90.00
_cell.angle_beta   90.00
_cell.angle_gamma   90.00
#
_symmetry.space_group_name_H-M   'P 1'
#
loop_
_entity.id
_entity.type
_entity.pdbx_description
1 polymer ?
#
loop_
_entity_poly.entity_id
_entity_poly.type
_entity_poly.pdbx_seq_one_letter_code
_entity_poly.pdbx_strand_id
1 'polypeptide(L)'
;MIECPGMVIKCPGMVIKCPGPGVKGKTEKRCLKRNLLGSKTCCQCGRSLEGETEKRCRERNPLGSKTCRHCGHSLKRGGGLVYWIEWRDHGQRKRERIGPSKEAAELRLGEIRRALVEERHIDRDKGARMSLGELVRWYLALPEVNAKKSWKRDVHLLRSVTRHLGEKTLIKDLNKGMMDGYATQRLKEDSPARKGERICPATVNKERMAINTALNRAVAHNKLDVNPLAGKMKKLNEDNIRERVLTGEEFERLLGCLSSPLREMTLVAFYLCMRQREILELTWDQVDFERNFIRLTGTDTKTGFKRRIPIHPRVRKMLINLPRGLHTNRVFLSKGKPVNNFAGNYKLQWSRAVQEAELGDFTFHDLRHCAINNLRLSGNAHFTIMAISGHRTTSVFRRYNVVTEEELQKVKWKPDDSRGVHIGVHQPRKSGEIG
;
A
#
# COMPACT_ATOMS: atom_id res chain seq x y z
N MET A 1 -0.85 -19.30 -37.46
CA MET A 1 -2.23 -18.97 -37.02
C MET A 1 -2.10 -18.27 -35.68
N ILE A 2 -2.37 -16.98 -35.65
CA ILE A 2 -2.31 -16.16 -34.41
C ILE A 2 -3.74 -16.10 -33.90
N GLU A 3 -4.02 -16.84 -32.84
CA GLU A 3 -5.29 -16.72 -32.11
C GLU A 3 -5.38 -15.34 -31.46
N CYS A 4 -6.33 -14.54 -31.96
CA CYS A 4 -6.71 -13.29 -31.28
C CYS A 4 -7.67 -13.66 -30.14
N PRO A 5 -7.39 -13.32 -28.86
CA PRO A 5 -8.29 -13.62 -27.77
C PRO A 5 -9.51 -12.69 -27.80
N GLY A 6 -10.70 -13.32 -27.96
CA GLY A 6 -11.93 -12.90 -27.33
C GLY A 6 -12.74 -11.78 -27.96
N MET A 7 -13.40 -12.07 -29.07
CA MET A 7 -14.58 -11.29 -29.45
C MET A 7 -15.83 -11.98 -28.91
N VAL A 8 -16.58 -11.33 -28.04
CA VAL A 8 -17.89 -11.79 -27.56
C VAL A 8 -18.96 -10.86 -28.08
N ILE A 9 -19.74 -11.31 -29.04
CA ILE A 9 -20.97 -10.62 -29.48
C ILE A 9 -22.07 -11.04 -28.49
N LYS A 10 -22.53 -10.13 -27.66
CA LYS A 10 -23.63 -10.36 -26.71
C LYS A 10 -24.87 -9.60 -27.16
N CYS A 11 -25.98 -10.33 -27.31
CA CYS A 11 -27.30 -9.75 -27.51
C CYS A 11 -27.92 -9.40 -26.14
N PRO A 12 -28.52 -8.20 -25.94
CA PRO A 12 -29.21 -7.87 -24.70
C PRO A 12 -30.51 -8.70 -24.59
N GLY A 13 -30.66 -9.44 -23.49
CA GLY A 13 -31.84 -10.23 -23.18
C GLY A 13 -31.60 -11.72 -23.05
N MET A 14 -30.41 -12.24 -23.33
CA MET A 14 -30.09 -13.62 -23.14
C MET A 14 -28.89 -13.77 -22.21
N VAL A 15 -29.15 -14.15 -20.97
CA VAL A 15 -28.07 -14.62 -20.06
C VAL A 15 -27.91 -16.11 -20.36
N ILE A 16 -27.01 -16.44 -21.30
CA ILE A 16 -26.53 -17.79 -21.45
C ILE A 16 -25.35 -17.95 -20.49
N LYS A 17 -25.59 -18.60 -19.37
CA LYS A 17 -24.49 -19.20 -18.62
C LYS A 17 -24.19 -20.50 -19.35
N CYS A 18 -23.06 -20.55 -20.03
CA CYS A 18 -22.50 -21.82 -20.47
C CYS A 18 -22.24 -22.66 -19.21
N PRO A 19 -22.81 -23.86 -19.08
CA PRO A 19 -22.42 -24.75 -18.01
C PRO A 19 -21.01 -25.24 -18.30
N GLY A 20 -20.17 -25.23 -17.24
CA GLY A 20 -18.93 -25.99 -17.26
C GLY A 20 -19.23 -27.48 -17.62
N PRO A 21 -18.23 -28.23 -18.06
CA PRO A 21 -18.45 -29.60 -18.52
C PRO A 21 -19.04 -30.43 -17.37
N GLY A 22 -20.33 -30.80 -17.50
CA GLY A 22 -20.97 -31.74 -16.58
C GLY A 22 -22.42 -31.48 -16.17
N VAL A 23 -23.06 -30.37 -16.54
CA VAL A 23 -24.44 -30.11 -16.11
C VAL A 23 -25.37 -29.92 -17.30
N LYS A 24 -26.24 -30.92 -17.58
CA LYS A 24 -27.38 -30.82 -18.49
C LYS A 24 -28.46 -29.95 -17.83
N GLY A 25 -28.43 -28.63 -18.06
CA GLY A 25 -29.44 -27.69 -17.58
C GLY A 25 -30.30 -27.15 -18.72
N LYS A 26 -31.61 -27.28 -18.60
CA LYS A 26 -32.60 -26.68 -19.52
C LYS A 26 -32.52 -25.13 -19.36
N THR A 27 -32.27 -24.42 -20.46
CA THR A 27 -32.26 -22.96 -20.50
C THR A 27 -33.70 -22.44 -20.56
N GLU A 28 -34.04 -21.56 -19.60
CA GLU A 28 -35.39 -20.99 -19.46
C GLU A 28 -35.35 -19.45 -19.66
N LYS A 29 -36.40 -18.90 -20.29
CA LYS A 29 -36.61 -17.45 -20.44
C LYS A 29 -37.49 -16.92 -19.31
N ARG A 30 -37.16 -15.76 -18.75
CA ARG A 30 -37.97 -15.07 -17.73
C ARG A 30 -38.81 -13.98 -18.38
N CYS A 31 -40.08 -13.85 -17.95
CA CYS A 31 -40.94 -12.73 -18.28
C CYS A 31 -40.52 -11.54 -17.40
N LEU A 32 -40.15 -10.41 -18.02
CA LEU A 32 -39.67 -9.20 -17.37
C LEU A 32 -40.47 -8.01 -17.89
N LYS A 33 -41.66 -7.75 -17.34
CA LYS A 33 -42.40 -6.52 -17.63
C LYS A 33 -42.66 -5.70 -16.40
N ARG A 34 -42.54 -4.35 -16.51
CA ARG A 34 -42.80 -3.44 -15.43
C ARG A 34 -44.30 -3.16 -15.33
N ASN A 35 -44.85 -3.16 -14.12
CA ASN A 35 -46.17 -2.68 -13.84
C ASN A 35 -46.15 -1.18 -13.59
N LEU A 36 -47.27 -0.49 -13.89
CA LEU A 36 -47.41 0.94 -13.59
C LEU A 36 -47.37 1.20 -12.09
N LEU A 37 -46.68 2.27 -11.68
CA LEU A 37 -46.65 2.72 -10.28
C LEU A 37 -48.08 2.94 -9.78
N GLY A 38 -48.43 2.30 -8.64
CA GLY A 38 -49.75 2.42 -8.02
C GLY A 38 -50.76 1.32 -8.39
N SER A 39 -50.42 0.38 -9.28
CA SER A 39 -51.30 -0.75 -9.61
C SER A 39 -51.36 -1.75 -8.45
N LYS A 40 -52.54 -2.03 -7.94
CA LYS A 40 -52.75 -3.05 -6.89
C LYS A 40 -52.61 -4.47 -7.38
N THR A 41 -52.66 -4.70 -8.68
CA THR A 41 -52.55 -6.01 -9.33
C THR A 41 -51.59 -5.92 -10.52
N CYS A 42 -50.88 -7.03 -10.84
CA CYS A 42 -50.05 -7.14 -12.03
C CYS A 42 -50.94 -7.08 -13.27
N CYS A 43 -50.69 -6.13 -14.16
CA CYS A 43 -51.45 -5.94 -15.40
C CYS A 43 -51.39 -7.13 -16.37
N GLN A 44 -50.54 -8.12 -16.11
CA GLN A 44 -50.31 -9.27 -16.99
C GLN A 44 -50.75 -10.61 -16.42
N CYS A 45 -50.65 -10.83 -15.11
CA CYS A 45 -50.98 -12.09 -14.48
C CYS A 45 -52.01 -11.94 -13.33
N GLY A 46 -52.55 -10.73 -13.09
CA GLY A 46 -53.61 -10.48 -12.11
C GLY A 46 -53.25 -10.67 -10.65
N ARG A 47 -51.99 -10.97 -10.30
CA ARG A 47 -51.56 -11.12 -8.90
C ARG A 47 -51.57 -9.78 -8.14
N SER A 48 -52.02 -9.82 -6.89
CA SER A 48 -51.93 -8.67 -6.01
C SER A 48 -50.49 -8.22 -5.81
N LEU A 49 -50.32 -6.89 -5.79
CA LEU A 49 -49.02 -6.20 -5.62
C LEU A 49 -48.98 -5.45 -4.27
N GLU A 50 -49.89 -5.70 -3.37
CA GLU A 50 -49.94 -5.02 -2.07
C GLU A 50 -48.68 -5.36 -1.26
N GLY A 51 -47.93 -4.32 -0.91
CA GLY A 51 -46.75 -4.42 -0.04
C GLY A 51 -45.36 -4.31 -0.70
N GLU A 52 -45.23 -4.18 -2.03
CA GLU A 52 -43.90 -4.01 -2.70
C GLU A 52 -43.97 -3.03 -3.88
N THR A 53 -43.06 -2.08 -3.89
CA THR A 53 -42.82 -1.17 -5.03
C THR A 53 -42.07 -1.88 -6.15
N GLU A 54 -42.73 -2.16 -7.27
CA GLU A 54 -42.24 -2.85 -8.49
C GLU A 54 -42.12 -4.38 -8.40
N LYS A 55 -43.23 -5.12 -8.47
CA LYS A 55 -43.19 -6.56 -8.74
C LYS A 55 -43.19 -6.85 -10.23
N ARG A 56 -42.20 -7.63 -10.66
CA ARG A 56 -42.09 -8.15 -12.02
C ARG A 56 -42.53 -9.64 -12.03
N CYS A 57 -43.27 -10.07 -13.06
CA CYS A 57 -43.50 -11.48 -13.26
C CYS A 57 -42.14 -12.19 -13.55
N ARG A 58 -41.71 -13.06 -12.62
CA ARG A 58 -40.42 -13.78 -12.69
C ARG A 58 -40.54 -15.22 -13.09
N GLU A 59 -41.64 -15.60 -13.74
CA GLU A 59 -41.88 -16.98 -14.14
C GLU A 59 -40.86 -17.44 -15.18
N ARG A 60 -40.35 -18.64 -15.01
CA ARG A 60 -39.39 -19.26 -15.95
C ARG A 60 -40.16 -20.01 -17.04
N ASN A 61 -39.86 -19.71 -18.29
CA ASN A 61 -40.47 -20.35 -19.43
C ASN A 61 -39.43 -21.15 -20.24
N PRO A 62 -39.79 -22.32 -20.83
CA PRO A 62 -38.89 -23.09 -21.67
C PRO A 62 -38.35 -22.30 -22.86
N LEU A 63 -37.17 -22.66 -23.32
CA LEU A 63 -36.57 -22.06 -24.52
C LEU A 63 -37.47 -22.35 -25.73
N GLY A 64 -37.83 -21.29 -26.48
CA GLY A 64 -38.71 -21.42 -27.63
C GLY A 64 -40.19 -21.09 -27.39
N SER A 65 -40.60 -20.91 -26.13
CA SER A 65 -41.98 -20.50 -25.80
C SER A 65 -42.31 -19.16 -26.43
N LYS A 66 -43.45 -19.11 -27.15
CA LYS A 66 -43.95 -17.87 -27.77
C LYS A 66 -44.70 -16.96 -26.77
N THR A 67 -45.25 -17.57 -25.72
CA THR A 67 -45.98 -16.88 -24.65
C THR A 67 -45.54 -17.34 -23.26
N CYS A 68 -45.69 -16.53 -22.27
CA CYS A 68 -45.41 -16.88 -20.87
C CYS A 68 -46.52 -17.84 -20.37
N ARG A 69 -46.15 -19.01 -19.84
CA ARG A 69 -47.08 -20.00 -19.32
C ARG A 69 -47.93 -19.51 -18.15
N HIS A 70 -47.43 -18.54 -17.40
CA HIS A 70 -48.11 -18.06 -16.21
C HIS A 70 -49.02 -16.87 -16.48
N CYS A 71 -48.61 -15.90 -17.30
CA CYS A 71 -49.35 -14.66 -17.55
C CYS A 71 -49.84 -14.52 -18.99
N GLY A 72 -49.65 -15.52 -19.87
CA GLY A 72 -50.09 -15.49 -21.27
C GLY A 72 -49.41 -14.46 -22.16
N HIS A 73 -48.53 -13.63 -21.60
CA HIS A 73 -47.91 -12.53 -22.35
C HIS A 73 -46.97 -13.05 -23.43
N SER A 74 -47.04 -12.44 -24.63
CA SER A 74 -46.16 -12.78 -25.74
C SER A 74 -44.67 -12.53 -25.37
N LEU A 75 -43.90 -13.58 -25.46
CA LEU A 75 -42.43 -13.55 -25.29
C LEU A 75 -41.72 -13.25 -26.62
N LYS A 76 -42.52 -12.90 -27.66
CA LYS A 76 -41.95 -12.38 -28.92
C LYS A 76 -41.20 -11.10 -28.65
N ARG A 77 -39.98 -11.06 -29.10
CA ARG A 77 -39.08 -9.94 -28.94
C ARG A 77 -39.67 -8.69 -29.62
N GLY A 78 -40.13 -7.74 -28.85
CA GLY A 78 -40.43 -6.37 -29.29
C GLY A 78 -39.21 -5.47 -29.29
N GLY A 79 -38.00 -6.02 -29.41
CA GLY A 79 -36.77 -5.28 -29.56
C GLY A 79 -35.87 -6.07 -30.51
N GLY A 80 -35.53 -5.49 -31.65
CA GLY A 80 -34.58 -6.04 -32.60
C GLY A 80 -33.24 -6.39 -31.90
N LEU A 81 -32.52 -7.33 -32.49
CA LEU A 81 -31.16 -7.68 -32.08
C LEU A 81 -30.34 -6.39 -32.02
N VAL A 82 -29.70 -6.08 -30.91
CA VAL A 82 -28.78 -4.96 -30.80
C VAL A 82 -27.38 -5.50 -30.62
N TYR A 83 -26.53 -5.15 -31.55
CA TYR A 83 -25.13 -5.56 -31.56
C TYR A 83 -24.31 -4.60 -30.72
N TRP A 84 -23.37 -5.14 -30.00
CA TRP A 84 -22.37 -4.44 -29.21
C TRP A 84 -21.01 -4.93 -29.64
N ILE A 85 -20.05 -4.02 -29.76
CA ILE A 85 -18.65 -4.36 -29.93
C ILE A 85 -17.92 -4.14 -28.62
N GLU A 86 -16.92 -4.97 -28.39
CA GLU A 86 -16.09 -4.93 -27.19
C GLU A 86 -14.64 -5.14 -27.60
N TRP A 87 -13.76 -4.27 -27.10
CA TRP A 87 -12.32 -4.37 -27.35
C TRP A 87 -11.54 -4.00 -26.10
N ARG A 88 -10.24 -4.29 -26.11
CA ARG A 88 -9.29 -3.85 -25.08
C ARG A 88 -8.38 -2.80 -25.68
N ASP A 89 -8.32 -1.66 -25.00
CA ASP A 89 -7.45 -0.53 -25.32
C ASP A 89 -6.56 -0.26 -24.11
N HIS A 90 -5.25 -0.34 -24.27
CA HIS A 90 -4.26 -0.19 -23.20
C HIS A 90 -4.58 -1.01 -21.92
N GLY A 91 -5.11 -2.23 -22.12
CA GLY A 91 -5.51 -3.13 -21.03
C GLY A 91 -6.90 -2.85 -20.43
N GLN A 92 -7.51 -1.72 -20.75
CA GLN A 92 -8.87 -1.38 -20.33
C GLN A 92 -9.92 -1.94 -21.29
N ARG A 93 -11.00 -2.48 -20.75
CA ARG A 93 -12.13 -3.01 -21.52
C ARG A 93 -13.04 -1.87 -21.90
N LYS A 94 -13.21 -1.63 -23.23
CA LYS A 94 -14.15 -0.67 -23.80
C LYS A 94 -15.30 -1.39 -24.48
N ARG A 95 -16.49 -0.79 -24.45
CA ARG A 95 -17.71 -1.37 -25.05
C ARG A 95 -18.56 -0.26 -25.66
N GLU A 96 -19.02 -0.48 -26.92
CA GLU A 96 -19.85 0.46 -27.66
C GLU A 96 -21.10 -0.24 -28.18
N ARG A 97 -22.26 0.44 -28.11
CA ARG A 97 -23.54 -0.04 -28.64
C ARG A 97 -23.68 0.44 -30.08
N ILE A 98 -23.83 -0.48 -31.02
CA ILE A 98 -23.93 -0.14 -32.45
C ILE A 98 -25.38 -0.05 -32.93
N GLY A 99 -26.22 -1.03 -32.62
CA GLY A 99 -27.61 -1.05 -33.09
C GLY A 99 -28.03 -2.39 -33.69
N PRO A 100 -29.07 -2.44 -34.53
CA PRO A 100 -29.65 -3.69 -35.02
C PRO A 100 -28.87 -4.35 -36.18
N SER A 101 -27.94 -3.63 -36.86
CA SER A 101 -27.19 -4.17 -37.99
C SER A 101 -25.90 -4.85 -37.56
N LYS A 102 -25.73 -6.11 -37.96
CA LYS A 102 -24.49 -6.87 -37.77
C LYS A 102 -23.36 -6.32 -38.60
N GLU A 103 -23.64 -5.93 -39.84
CA GLU A 103 -22.67 -5.37 -40.78
C GLU A 103 -22.08 -4.05 -40.28
N ALA A 104 -22.93 -3.18 -39.71
CA ALA A 104 -22.45 -1.95 -39.07
C ALA A 104 -21.54 -2.22 -37.88
N ALA A 105 -21.80 -3.27 -37.10
CA ALA A 105 -20.96 -3.68 -36.00
C ALA A 105 -19.60 -4.23 -36.49
N GLU A 106 -19.60 -5.01 -37.56
CA GLU A 106 -18.38 -5.56 -38.17
C GLU A 106 -17.52 -4.45 -38.80
N LEU A 107 -18.14 -3.50 -39.52
CA LEU A 107 -17.46 -2.31 -40.09
C LEU A 107 -16.80 -1.49 -38.98
N ARG A 108 -17.57 -1.13 -37.96
CA ARG A 108 -17.05 -0.32 -36.83
C ARG A 108 -15.92 -1.01 -36.08
N LEU A 109 -16.01 -2.34 -35.91
CA LEU A 109 -14.93 -3.12 -35.34
C LEU A 109 -13.69 -3.14 -36.22
N GLY A 110 -13.85 -3.18 -37.55
CA GLY A 110 -12.76 -3.09 -38.52
C GLY A 110 -12.04 -1.73 -38.43
N GLU A 111 -12.78 -0.62 -38.27
CA GLU A 111 -12.22 0.71 -38.06
C GLU A 111 -11.40 0.79 -36.76
N ILE A 112 -11.96 0.30 -35.65
CA ILE A 112 -11.27 0.28 -34.37
C ILE A 112 -10.00 -0.59 -34.42
N ARG A 113 -10.08 -1.75 -35.11
CA ARG A 113 -8.89 -2.60 -35.29
C ARG A 113 -7.80 -1.91 -36.12
N ARG A 114 -8.19 -1.21 -37.20
CA ARG A 114 -7.25 -0.41 -37.98
C ARG A 114 -6.61 0.70 -37.14
N ALA A 115 -7.42 1.48 -36.44
CA ALA A 115 -6.93 2.53 -35.55
C ALA A 115 -5.96 1.99 -34.47
N LEU A 116 -6.31 0.87 -33.83
CA LEU A 116 -5.43 0.22 -32.84
C LEU A 116 -4.13 -0.32 -33.45
N VAL A 117 -4.15 -0.75 -34.71
CA VAL A 117 -2.95 -1.18 -35.43
C VAL A 117 -2.11 0.02 -35.84
N GLU A 118 -2.73 1.07 -36.35
CA GLU A 118 -2.08 2.33 -36.73
C GLU A 118 -1.49 3.03 -35.52
N GLU A 119 -2.22 3.17 -34.41
CA GLU A 119 -1.68 3.69 -33.15
C GLU A 119 -0.50 2.83 -32.65
N ARG A 120 -0.62 1.51 -32.66
CA ARG A 120 0.50 0.62 -32.29
C ARG A 120 1.69 0.74 -33.23
N HIS A 121 1.49 1.07 -34.48
CA HIS A 121 2.57 1.30 -35.46
C HIS A 121 3.23 2.66 -35.28
N ILE A 122 2.43 3.71 -35.06
CA ILE A 122 2.91 5.08 -34.87
C ILE A 122 3.62 5.23 -33.52
N ASP A 123 3.06 4.62 -32.46
CA ASP A 123 3.61 4.71 -31.09
C ASP A 123 4.78 3.76 -30.83
N ARG A 124 4.89 2.64 -31.57
CA ARG A 124 6.08 1.76 -31.48
C ARG A 124 7.38 2.48 -31.79
N ASP A 125 7.33 3.59 -32.55
CA ASP A 125 8.51 4.38 -32.87
C ASP A 125 8.89 5.42 -31.82
N LYS A 126 7.95 5.91 -31.00
CA LYS A 126 8.25 6.98 -30.03
C LYS A 126 9.16 6.57 -28.88
N GLY A 127 9.01 5.36 -28.36
CA GLY A 127 9.85 4.84 -27.28
C GLY A 127 10.96 3.91 -27.73
N ALA A 128 10.88 3.39 -28.97
CA ALA A 128 11.79 2.36 -29.48
C ALA A 128 13.26 2.81 -29.58
N ARG A 129 13.49 4.12 -29.73
CA ARG A 129 14.83 4.72 -29.86
C ARG A 129 15.34 5.37 -28.57
N MET A 130 14.50 5.50 -27.52
CA MET A 130 14.91 6.12 -26.27
C MET A 130 15.93 5.23 -25.56
N SER A 131 17.07 5.81 -25.22
CA SER A 131 18.09 5.16 -24.41
C SER A 131 17.81 5.30 -22.90
N LEU A 132 18.42 4.44 -22.11
CA LEU A 132 18.35 4.49 -20.63
C LEU A 132 18.89 5.82 -20.10
N GLY A 133 19.97 6.35 -20.67
CA GLY A 133 20.53 7.64 -20.29
C GLY A 133 19.58 8.81 -20.59
N GLU A 134 18.91 8.79 -21.74
CA GLU A 134 17.88 9.81 -22.08
C GLU A 134 16.68 9.75 -21.16
N LEU A 135 16.18 8.55 -20.85
CA LEU A 135 15.10 8.36 -19.86
C LEU A 135 15.47 8.96 -18.51
N VAL A 136 16.66 8.66 -18.00
CA VAL A 136 17.11 9.11 -16.68
C VAL A 136 17.28 10.63 -16.66
N ARG A 137 17.91 11.23 -17.69
CA ARG A 137 18.04 12.68 -17.78
C ARG A 137 16.68 13.37 -17.83
N TRP A 138 15.77 12.89 -18.68
CA TRP A 138 14.42 13.40 -18.77
C TRP A 138 13.68 13.29 -17.43
N TYR A 139 13.71 12.12 -16.78
CA TYR A 139 13.01 11.91 -15.50
C TYR A 139 13.51 12.84 -14.39
N LEU A 140 14.84 13.01 -14.29
CA LEU A 140 15.45 13.87 -13.26
C LEU A 140 15.23 15.36 -13.52
N ALA A 141 14.93 15.75 -14.76
CA ALA A 141 14.61 17.11 -15.14
C ALA A 141 13.13 17.49 -14.90
N LEU A 142 12.25 16.52 -14.64
CA LEU A 142 10.83 16.79 -14.34
C LEU A 142 10.72 17.71 -13.11
N PRO A 143 9.92 18.80 -13.17
CA PRO A 143 9.77 19.76 -12.07
C PRO A 143 9.36 19.08 -10.76
N GLU A 144 8.39 18.16 -10.81
CA GLU A 144 7.90 17.42 -9.66
C GLU A 144 8.94 16.43 -9.09
N VAL A 145 9.89 15.96 -9.88
CA VAL A 145 10.99 15.10 -9.43
C VAL A 145 12.10 15.94 -8.84
N ASN A 146 12.46 17.04 -9.49
CA ASN A 146 13.51 17.94 -9.03
C ASN A 146 13.14 18.63 -7.70
N ALA A 147 11.86 18.94 -7.48
CA ALA A 147 11.35 19.51 -6.23
C ALA A 147 11.35 18.53 -5.05
N LYS A 148 11.59 17.24 -5.26
CA LYS A 148 11.62 16.25 -4.16
C LYS A 148 12.79 16.49 -3.22
N LYS A 149 12.54 16.45 -1.93
CA LYS A 149 13.60 16.41 -0.90
C LYS A 149 14.59 15.24 -1.07
N SER A 150 14.15 14.18 -1.76
CA SER A 150 14.95 12.98 -2.06
C SER A 150 15.64 12.99 -3.43
N TRP A 151 15.60 14.09 -4.18
CA TRP A 151 16.13 14.18 -5.55
C TRP A 151 17.59 13.68 -5.66
N LYS A 152 18.48 14.14 -4.77
CA LYS A 152 19.88 13.70 -4.74
C LYS A 152 20.03 12.17 -4.63
N ARG A 153 19.15 11.54 -3.85
CA ARG A 153 19.12 10.08 -3.71
C ARG A 153 18.66 9.41 -5.00
N ASP A 154 17.60 9.94 -5.64
CA ASP A 154 17.09 9.41 -6.90
C ASP A 154 18.21 9.47 -7.99
N VAL A 155 18.99 10.56 -8.03
CA VAL A 155 20.16 10.68 -8.89
C VAL A 155 21.18 9.57 -8.64
N HIS A 156 21.54 9.31 -7.37
CA HIS A 156 22.52 8.25 -7.04
C HIS A 156 22.03 6.85 -7.43
N LEU A 157 20.76 6.55 -7.13
CA LEU A 157 20.16 5.25 -7.45
C LEU A 157 20.14 5.00 -8.97
N LEU A 158 19.69 5.99 -9.74
CA LEU A 158 19.61 5.88 -11.20
C LEU A 158 21.00 5.85 -11.85
N ARG A 159 21.97 6.61 -11.34
CA ARG A 159 23.37 6.55 -11.81
C ARG A 159 23.97 5.15 -11.63
N SER A 160 23.65 4.48 -10.54
CA SER A 160 24.10 3.10 -10.32
C SER A 160 23.55 2.15 -11.39
N VAL A 161 22.25 2.26 -11.70
CA VAL A 161 21.59 1.45 -12.73
C VAL A 161 22.17 1.75 -14.12
N THR A 162 22.32 3.03 -14.49
CA THR A 162 22.85 3.41 -15.82
C THR A 162 24.30 3.01 -16.01
N ARG A 163 25.14 3.08 -14.97
CA ARG A 163 26.54 2.64 -15.02
C ARG A 163 26.67 1.16 -15.37
N HIS A 164 25.79 0.31 -14.82
CA HIS A 164 25.86 -1.14 -15.03
C HIS A 164 25.20 -1.61 -16.32
N LEU A 165 24.04 -1.03 -16.63
CA LEU A 165 23.28 -1.43 -17.82
C LEU A 165 23.74 -0.72 -19.09
N GLY A 166 24.51 0.38 -18.96
CA GLY A 166 24.97 1.22 -20.06
C GLY A 166 23.96 2.32 -20.42
N GLU A 167 24.45 3.56 -20.57
CA GLU A 167 23.59 4.72 -20.93
C GLU A 167 22.93 4.59 -22.30
N LYS A 168 23.60 3.89 -23.25
CA LYS A 168 23.15 3.69 -24.63
C LYS A 168 22.15 2.54 -24.78
N THR A 169 21.89 1.76 -23.72
CA THR A 169 20.93 0.65 -23.75
C THR A 169 19.55 1.18 -24.07
N LEU A 170 18.90 0.63 -25.09
CA LEU A 170 17.57 1.05 -25.50
C LEU A 170 16.52 0.52 -24.52
N ILE A 171 15.51 1.34 -24.24
CA ILE A 171 14.45 0.96 -23.29
C ILE A 171 13.68 -0.28 -23.74
N LYS A 172 13.50 -0.48 -25.05
CA LYS A 172 12.86 -1.67 -25.62
C LYS A 172 13.60 -2.97 -25.31
N ASP A 173 14.90 -2.90 -25.12
CA ASP A 173 15.77 -4.07 -24.88
C ASP A 173 15.82 -4.42 -23.39
N LEU A 174 15.36 -3.50 -22.50
CA LEU A 174 15.30 -3.76 -21.08
C LEU A 174 14.34 -4.91 -20.77
N ASN A 175 14.86 -5.90 -20.08
CA ASN A 175 14.10 -7.08 -19.71
C ASN A 175 14.43 -7.55 -18.30
N LYS A 176 13.66 -8.54 -17.81
CA LYS A 176 13.86 -9.12 -16.49
C LYS A 176 15.25 -9.69 -16.28
N GLY A 177 15.79 -10.40 -17.29
CA GLY A 177 17.11 -11.02 -17.22
C GLY A 177 18.23 -10.01 -16.97
N MET A 178 18.19 -8.86 -17.68
CA MET A 178 19.14 -7.76 -17.44
C MET A 178 19.07 -7.21 -16.02
N MET A 179 17.85 -7.05 -15.48
CA MET A 179 17.64 -6.54 -14.12
C MET A 179 18.03 -7.56 -13.05
N ASP A 180 17.90 -8.84 -13.31
CA ASP A 180 18.34 -9.91 -12.41
C ASP A 180 19.88 -10.05 -12.46
N GLY A 181 20.49 -9.95 -13.65
CA GLY A 181 21.95 -9.86 -13.83
C GLY A 181 22.55 -8.66 -13.10
N TYR A 182 21.92 -7.48 -13.27
CA TYR A 182 22.26 -6.27 -12.52
C TYR A 182 22.27 -6.52 -11.01
N ALA A 183 21.18 -7.12 -10.50
CA ALA A 183 21.06 -7.38 -9.07
C ALA A 183 22.17 -8.32 -8.56
N THR A 184 22.48 -9.38 -9.32
CA THR A 184 23.53 -10.34 -8.97
C THR A 184 24.91 -9.70 -8.93
N GLN A 185 25.24 -8.85 -9.90
CA GLN A 185 26.52 -8.12 -9.92
C GLN A 185 26.59 -7.12 -8.78
N ARG A 186 25.53 -6.36 -8.58
CA ARG A 186 25.47 -5.29 -7.58
C ARG A 186 25.62 -5.81 -6.14
N LEU A 187 25.10 -6.99 -5.83
CA LEU A 187 25.26 -7.65 -4.53
C LEU A 187 26.71 -8.11 -4.25
N LYS A 188 27.54 -8.23 -5.30
CA LYS A 188 28.96 -8.59 -5.14
C LYS A 188 29.87 -7.38 -4.91
N GLU A 189 29.35 -6.17 -5.10
CA GLU A 189 30.14 -4.94 -4.93
C GLU A 189 30.23 -4.53 -3.47
N ASP A 190 31.33 -3.87 -3.12
CA ASP A 190 31.54 -3.31 -1.79
C ASP A 190 30.65 -2.08 -1.57
N SER A 191 30.18 -1.93 -0.37
CA SER A 191 29.35 -0.81 0.02
C SER A 191 30.20 0.45 0.21
N PRO A 192 29.96 1.53 -0.55
CA PRO A 192 30.67 2.78 -0.33
C PRO A 192 30.36 3.44 1.03
N ALA A 193 29.25 3.05 1.66
CA ALA A 193 28.82 3.59 2.94
C ALA A 193 29.34 2.80 4.14
N ARG A 194 29.73 1.53 3.95
CA ARG A 194 30.19 0.61 4.99
C ARG A 194 31.41 -0.15 4.50
N LYS A 195 32.55 0.29 4.96
CA LYS A 195 33.85 -0.34 4.59
C LYS A 195 33.87 -1.80 5.03
N GLY A 196 34.19 -2.71 4.11
CA GLY A 196 34.26 -4.15 4.36
C GLY A 196 32.92 -4.89 4.27
N GLU A 197 31.79 -4.20 4.05
CA GLU A 197 30.50 -4.84 3.79
C GLU A 197 30.12 -4.76 2.31
N ARG A 198 29.37 -5.76 1.83
CA ARG A 198 28.79 -5.75 0.49
C ARG A 198 27.50 -4.95 0.44
N ILE A 199 27.07 -4.57 -0.77
CA ILE A 199 25.81 -3.88 -0.97
C ILE A 199 24.66 -4.82 -0.61
N CYS A 200 23.79 -4.34 0.28
CA CYS A 200 22.67 -5.13 0.76
C CYS A 200 21.48 -5.17 -0.23
N PRO A 201 20.65 -6.23 -0.18
CA PRO A 201 19.45 -6.38 -1.01
C PRO A 201 18.50 -5.17 -0.97
N ALA A 202 18.38 -4.51 0.18
CA ALA A 202 17.54 -3.32 0.33
C ALA A 202 18.01 -2.14 -0.54
N THR A 203 19.32 -1.99 -0.76
CA THR A 203 19.87 -0.96 -1.66
C THR A 203 19.55 -1.30 -3.11
N VAL A 204 19.80 -2.54 -3.53
CA VAL A 204 19.49 -3.02 -4.89
C VAL A 204 18.00 -2.90 -5.20
N ASN A 205 17.12 -3.23 -4.25
CA ASN A 205 15.67 -3.05 -4.41
C ASN A 205 15.29 -1.58 -4.63
N LYS A 206 15.94 -0.64 -3.94
CA LYS A 206 15.70 0.81 -4.15
C LYS A 206 16.15 1.27 -5.52
N GLU A 207 17.28 0.79 -6.00
CA GLU A 207 17.81 1.07 -7.34
C GLU A 207 16.87 0.54 -8.43
N ARG A 208 16.39 -0.72 -8.30
CA ARG A 208 15.41 -1.34 -9.20
C ARG A 208 14.06 -0.62 -9.17
N MET A 209 13.63 -0.15 -8.00
CA MET A 209 12.40 0.64 -7.86
C MET A 209 12.53 2.02 -8.51
N ALA A 210 13.70 2.66 -8.42
CA ALA A 210 13.92 3.98 -9.02
C ALA A 210 13.79 3.93 -10.54
N ILE A 211 14.39 2.95 -11.21
CA ILE A 211 14.25 2.80 -12.67
C ILE A 211 12.81 2.45 -13.06
N ASN A 212 12.14 1.55 -12.32
CA ASN A 212 10.74 1.23 -12.57
C ASN A 212 9.83 2.46 -12.43
N THR A 213 10.13 3.34 -11.48
CA THR A 213 9.41 4.61 -11.29
C THR A 213 9.63 5.55 -12.47
N ALA A 214 10.86 5.66 -12.98
CA ALA A 214 11.17 6.48 -14.15
C ALA A 214 10.44 5.97 -15.41
N LEU A 215 10.41 4.66 -15.62
CA LEU A 215 9.69 4.03 -16.73
C LEU A 215 8.18 4.27 -16.63
N ASN A 216 7.57 4.10 -15.44
CA ASN A 216 6.14 4.36 -15.25
C ASN A 216 5.80 5.85 -15.48
N ARG A 217 6.70 6.77 -15.11
CA ARG A 217 6.53 8.20 -15.41
C ARG A 217 6.61 8.47 -16.89
N ALA A 218 7.52 7.82 -17.62
CA ALA A 218 7.60 7.97 -19.06
C ALA A 218 6.33 7.46 -19.78
N VAL A 219 5.71 6.38 -19.28
CA VAL A 219 4.41 5.93 -19.77
C VAL A 219 3.31 6.96 -19.46
N ALA A 220 3.26 7.46 -18.23
CA ALA A 220 2.27 8.46 -17.83
C ALA A 220 2.37 9.79 -18.62
N HIS A 221 3.56 10.12 -19.12
CA HIS A 221 3.84 11.29 -19.96
C HIS A 221 3.84 10.97 -21.47
N ASN A 222 3.30 9.83 -21.89
CA ASN A 222 3.24 9.38 -23.30
C ASN A 222 4.61 9.40 -24.02
N LYS A 223 5.70 9.17 -23.29
CA LYS A 223 7.05 8.98 -23.84
C LYS A 223 7.32 7.51 -24.19
N LEU A 224 6.63 6.60 -23.53
CA LEU A 224 6.64 5.16 -23.72
C LEU A 224 5.21 4.64 -23.74
N ASP A 225 4.92 3.67 -24.58
CA ASP A 225 3.63 2.99 -24.60
C ASP A 225 3.44 2.08 -23.38
N VAL A 226 4.50 1.38 -23.03
CA VAL A 226 4.46 0.38 -21.96
C VAL A 226 5.78 0.35 -21.20
N ASN A 227 5.71 0.12 -19.91
CA ASN A 227 6.90 -0.17 -19.12
C ASN A 227 7.34 -1.63 -19.34
N PRO A 228 8.53 -1.89 -19.94
CA PRO A 228 8.98 -3.25 -20.25
C PRO A 228 9.24 -4.10 -19.00
N LEU A 229 9.41 -3.48 -17.83
CA LEU A 229 9.67 -4.12 -16.54
C LEU A 229 8.42 -4.25 -15.64
N ALA A 230 7.27 -3.75 -16.07
CA ALA A 230 6.04 -3.76 -15.26
C ALA A 230 5.67 -5.18 -14.81
N GLY A 231 5.50 -5.38 -13.50
CA GLY A 231 5.12 -6.67 -12.90
C GLY A 231 6.16 -7.79 -13.00
N LYS A 232 7.31 -7.56 -13.67
CA LYS A 232 8.31 -8.59 -13.91
C LYS A 232 9.41 -8.68 -12.85
N MET A 233 9.60 -7.63 -12.04
CA MET A 233 10.65 -7.56 -11.03
C MET A 233 10.13 -7.98 -9.66
N LYS A 234 10.53 -9.15 -9.18
CA LYS A 234 10.30 -9.56 -7.80
C LYS A 234 11.29 -8.84 -6.88
N LYS A 235 10.80 -8.39 -5.73
CA LYS A 235 11.66 -7.81 -4.69
C LYS A 235 12.61 -8.89 -4.15
N LEU A 236 13.89 -8.55 -3.97
CA LEU A 236 14.85 -9.40 -3.26
C LEU A 236 14.45 -9.48 -1.79
N ASN A 237 14.69 -10.63 -1.17
CA ASN A 237 14.46 -10.77 0.26
C ASN A 237 15.37 -9.80 1.04
N GLU A 238 14.78 -9.07 1.98
CA GLU A 238 15.49 -8.12 2.84
C GLU A 238 15.39 -8.62 4.26
N ASP A 239 16.48 -9.10 4.78
CA ASP A 239 16.64 -9.33 6.22
C ASP A 239 17.16 -8.04 6.85
N ASN A 240 16.24 -7.18 7.25
CA ASN A 240 16.54 -5.87 7.85
C ASN A 240 15.67 -5.57 9.07
N ILE A 241 15.12 -6.61 9.69
CA ILE A 241 14.39 -6.48 10.94
C ILE A 241 15.41 -6.31 12.06
N ARG A 242 15.35 -5.17 12.73
CA ARG A 242 16.15 -4.89 13.93
C ARG A 242 15.29 -5.15 15.15
N GLU A 243 15.66 -6.15 15.92
CA GLU A 243 14.93 -6.59 17.12
C GLU A 243 15.59 -6.12 18.42
N ARG A 244 16.80 -5.53 18.32
CA ARG A 244 17.57 -5.10 19.48
C ARG A 244 16.84 -4.04 20.28
N VAL A 245 16.54 -4.34 21.53
CA VAL A 245 15.99 -3.42 22.53
C VAL A 245 16.99 -3.38 23.70
N LEU A 246 17.29 -2.17 24.19
CA LEU A 246 18.18 -2.00 25.33
C LEU A 246 17.46 -2.33 26.64
N THR A 247 18.17 -2.97 27.55
CA THR A 247 17.78 -3.02 28.96
C THR A 247 17.96 -1.65 29.62
N GLY A 248 17.40 -1.48 30.82
CA GLY A 248 17.61 -0.25 31.59
C GLY A 248 19.08 0.02 31.91
N GLU A 249 19.83 -1.03 32.25
CA GLU A 249 21.27 -0.93 32.56
C GLU A 249 22.10 -0.58 31.34
N GLU A 250 21.84 -1.20 30.21
CA GLU A 250 22.49 -0.88 28.94
C GLU A 250 22.23 0.57 28.52
N PHE A 251 21.00 1.05 28.73
CA PHE A 251 20.66 2.43 28.45
C PHE A 251 21.41 3.42 29.35
N GLU A 252 21.53 3.15 30.64
CA GLU A 252 22.31 4.02 31.57
C GLU A 252 23.80 4.00 31.22
N ARG A 253 24.38 2.85 30.88
CA ARG A 253 25.77 2.78 30.39
C ARG A 253 25.97 3.65 29.16
N LEU A 254 25.08 3.52 28.18
CA LEU A 254 25.14 4.36 26.98
C LEU A 254 25.06 5.86 27.30
N LEU A 255 24.16 6.25 28.20
CA LEU A 255 24.05 7.66 28.63
C LEU A 255 25.30 8.18 29.32
N GLY A 256 26.00 7.31 30.07
CA GLY A 256 27.28 7.64 30.72
C GLY A 256 28.38 7.98 29.73
N CYS A 257 28.40 7.32 28.55
CA CYS A 257 29.40 7.56 27.50
C CYS A 257 29.06 8.78 26.59
N LEU A 258 27.91 9.44 26.80
CA LEU A 258 27.45 10.51 25.93
C LEU A 258 27.60 11.88 26.60
N SER A 259 28.08 12.86 25.85
CA SER A 259 28.13 14.27 26.24
C SER A 259 26.94 15.07 25.68
N SER A 260 26.67 16.23 26.26
CA SER A 260 25.67 17.21 25.75
C SER A 260 26.06 17.72 24.35
N PRO A 261 25.09 17.95 23.47
CA PRO A 261 23.64 17.71 23.59
C PRO A 261 23.19 16.30 23.14
N LEU A 262 24.12 15.43 22.77
CA LEU A 262 23.78 14.06 22.26
C LEU A 262 23.13 13.22 23.36
N ARG A 263 23.55 13.39 24.61
CA ARG A 263 22.96 12.73 25.78
C ARG A 263 21.49 13.07 25.96
N GLU A 264 21.15 14.36 25.88
CA GLU A 264 19.79 14.87 26.01
C GLU A 264 18.90 14.43 24.83
N MET A 265 19.44 14.47 23.62
CA MET A 265 18.76 13.95 22.42
C MET A 265 18.47 12.45 22.54
N THR A 266 19.37 11.68 23.14
CA THR A 266 19.22 10.25 23.39
C THR A 266 18.09 9.97 24.39
N LEU A 267 17.97 10.75 25.47
CA LEU A 267 16.85 10.68 26.39
C LEU A 267 15.51 10.91 25.69
N VAL A 268 15.41 11.93 24.85
CA VAL A 268 14.19 12.20 24.08
C VAL A 268 13.85 11.04 23.13
N ALA A 269 14.85 10.50 22.42
CA ALA A 269 14.65 9.40 21.50
C ALA A 269 14.14 8.13 22.20
N PHE A 270 14.72 7.80 23.36
CA PHE A 270 14.42 6.59 24.12
C PHE A 270 13.04 6.62 24.80
N TYR A 271 12.59 7.81 25.28
CA TYR A 271 11.32 7.91 25.98
C TYR A 271 10.14 8.37 25.13
N LEU A 272 10.37 9.20 24.09
CA LEU A 272 9.29 9.89 23.40
C LEU A 272 9.00 9.37 21.99
N CYS A 273 9.60 8.31 21.55
CA CYS A 273 9.40 7.72 20.21
C CYS A 273 9.62 8.70 19.04
N MET A 274 10.33 9.81 19.23
CA MET A 274 10.55 10.82 18.20
C MET A 274 11.55 10.34 17.15
N ARG A 275 11.36 10.78 15.89
CA ARG A 275 12.35 10.54 14.84
C ARG A 275 13.56 11.45 15.05
N GLN A 276 14.75 10.97 14.67
CA GLN A 276 16.00 11.75 14.81
C GLN A 276 15.86 13.19 14.29
N ARG A 277 15.26 13.38 13.11
CA ARG A 277 15.07 14.69 12.53
C ARG A 277 14.11 15.58 13.35
N GLU A 278 13.05 15.00 13.89
CA GLU A 278 12.09 15.71 14.74
C GLU A 278 12.75 16.18 16.05
N ILE A 279 13.72 15.41 16.58
CA ILE A 279 14.51 15.79 17.74
C ILE A 279 15.46 16.94 17.38
N LEU A 280 16.19 16.85 16.28
CA LEU A 280 17.11 17.89 15.83
C LEU A 280 16.40 19.22 15.53
N GLU A 281 15.19 19.14 14.98
CA GLU A 281 14.40 20.31 14.60
C GLU A 281 13.46 20.81 15.70
N LEU A 282 13.47 20.20 16.90
CA LEU A 282 12.59 20.55 18.01
C LEU A 282 12.82 21.99 18.47
N THR A 283 11.72 22.73 18.66
CA THR A 283 11.71 24.11 19.16
C THR A 283 10.97 24.21 20.48
N TRP A 284 11.28 25.27 21.27
CA TRP A 284 10.62 25.49 22.54
C TRP A 284 9.12 25.78 22.43
N ASP A 285 8.65 26.37 21.34
CA ASP A 285 7.21 26.58 21.08
C ASP A 285 6.41 25.28 20.94
N GLN A 286 7.11 24.19 20.62
CA GLN A 286 6.52 22.87 20.51
C GLN A 286 6.40 22.16 21.87
N VAL A 287 7.10 22.66 22.92
CA VAL A 287 7.14 22.05 24.25
C VAL A 287 6.14 22.75 25.17
N ASP A 288 5.03 22.09 25.44
CA ASP A 288 3.99 22.56 26.35
C ASP A 288 4.20 21.94 27.75
N PHE A 289 4.83 22.66 28.64
CA PHE A 289 5.09 22.22 30.00
C PHE A 289 3.84 22.21 30.89
N GLU A 290 2.84 23.04 30.60
CA GLU A 290 1.57 23.08 31.37
C GLU A 290 0.74 21.83 31.13
N ARG A 291 0.56 21.47 29.86
CA ARG A 291 -0.18 20.27 29.45
C ARG A 291 0.67 19.01 29.35
N ASN A 292 1.96 19.15 29.58
CA ASN A 292 2.96 18.07 29.53
C ASN A 292 3.00 17.31 28.17
N PHE A 293 3.02 18.07 27.06
CA PHE A 293 3.07 17.52 25.70
C PHE A 293 4.10 18.21 24.82
N ILE A 294 4.72 17.44 23.91
CA ILE A 294 5.37 18.00 22.71
C ILE A 294 4.35 17.96 21.58
N ARG A 295 4.16 19.09 20.90
CA ARG A 295 3.22 19.27 19.80
C ARG A 295 3.98 19.36 18.48
N LEU A 296 3.84 18.34 17.63
CA LEU A 296 4.42 18.36 16.29
C LEU A 296 3.33 18.69 15.26
N THR A 297 3.60 19.66 14.40
CA THR A 297 2.73 20.05 13.28
C THR A 297 2.99 19.19 12.05
N GLY A 298 2.17 19.34 11.00
CA GLY A 298 2.35 18.60 9.76
C GLY A 298 3.67 18.91 9.04
N THR A 299 4.18 20.14 9.16
CA THR A 299 5.44 20.60 8.57
C THR A 299 6.66 19.95 9.23
N ASP A 300 6.57 19.63 10.52
CA ASP A 300 7.66 19.06 11.32
C ASP A 300 7.83 17.56 11.07
N THR A 301 6.80 16.91 10.54
CA THR A 301 6.79 15.46 10.40
C THR A 301 7.01 15.01 8.96
N LYS A 302 7.78 13.93 8.76
CA LYS A 302 7.97 13.29 7.44
C LYS A 302 6.65 12.87 6.78
N THR A 303 5.62 12.61 7.58
CA THR A 303 4.32 12.09 7.13
C THR A 303 3.25 13.16 6.96
N GLY A 304 3.54 14.43 7.29
CA GLY A 304 2.60 15.53 7.18
C GLY A 304 1.47 15.55 8.23
N PHE A 305 1.56 14.75 9.30
CA PHE A 305 0.49 14.65 10.31
C PHE A 305 0.89 15.31 11.62
N LYS A 306 -0.06 16.08 12.14
CA LYS A 306 0.00 16.64 13.50
C LYS A 306 -0.07 15.50 14.53
N ARG A 307 0.73 15.57 15.59
CA ARG A 307 0.61 14.67 16.72
C ARG A 307 1.07 15.30 18.02
N ARG A 308 0.57 14.74 19.12
CA ARG A 308 0.97 15.14 20.49
C ARG A 308 1.69 13.97 21.13
N ILE A 309 2.79 14.26 21.79
CA ILE A 309 3.64 13.27 22.45
C ILE A 309 3.68 13.63 23.93
N PRO A 310 3.18 12.79 24.85
CA PRO A 310 3.29 13.05 26.28
C PRO A 310 4.76 13.07 26.71
N ILE A 311 5.13 14.01 27.56
CA ILE A 311 6.51 14.16 28.01
C ILE A 311 6.74 13.25 29.21
N HIS A 312 7.69 12.32 29.07
CA HIS A 312 8.13 11.46 30.18
C HIS A 312 8.75 12.31 31.32
N PRO A 313 8.52 12.01 32.63
CA PRO A 313 9.02 12.82 33.75
C PRO A 313 10.52 13.10 33.71
N ARG A 314 11.33 12.10 33.34
CA ARG A 314 12.80 12.24 33.21
C ARG A 314 13.19 13.22 32.10
N VAL A 315 12.48 13.19 30.97
CA VAL A 315 12.68 14.13 29.85
C VAL A 315 12.21 15.54 30.25
N ARG A 316 11.09 15.65 30.96
CA ARG A 316 10.59 16.95 31.46
C ARG A 316 11.61 17.61 32.38
N LYS A 317 12.16 16.86 33.34
CA LYS A 317 13.21 17.36 34.25
C LYS A 317 14.44 17.83 33.47
N MET A 318 14.87 17.07 32.49
CA MET A 318 15.98 17.42 31.61
C MET A 318 15.70 18.70 30.82
N LEU A 319 14.53 18.79 30.14
CA LEU A 319 14.18 19.97 29.33
C LEU A 319 14.06 21.27 30.14
N ILE A 320 13.56 21.22 31.37
CA ILE A 320 13.49 22.40 32.25
C ILE A 320 14.89 22.94 32.56
N ASN A 321 15.88 22.06 32.71
CA ASN A 321 17.26 22.43 33.07
C ASN A 321 18.16 22.75 31.85
N LEU A 322 17.63 22.60 30.62
CA LEU A 322 18.42 22.94 29.43
C LEU A 322 18.52 24.45 29.22
N PRO A 323 19.73 24.97 28.93
CA PRO A 323 19.91 26.37 28.62
C PRO A 323 19.21 26.73 27.30
N ARG A 324 18.49 27.84 27.30
CA ARG A 324 17.87 28.39 26.09
C ARG A 324 18.87 29.27 25.34
N GLY A 325 18.87 29.13 24.00
CA GLY A 325 19.71 30.00 23.16
C GLY A 325 19.15 31.41 23.04
N LEU A 326 20.02 32.39 23.02
CA LEU A 326 19.63 33.81 22.91
C LEU A 326 19.07 34.17 21.52
N HIS A 327 19.57 33.51 20.46
CA HIS A 327 19.24 33.85 19.07
C HIS A 327 18.55 32.72 18.30
N THR A 328 18.06 31.71 18.99
CA THR A 328 17.41 30.58 18.38
C THR A 328 16.37 29.94 19.30
N ASN A 329 15.26 29.52 18.73
CA ASN A 329 14.21 28.80 19.45
C ASN A 329 14.42 27.26 19.47
N ARG A 330 15.55 26.77 18.95
CA ARG A 330 15.90 25.35 18.95
C ARG A 330 16.20 24.85 20.36
N VAL A 331 15.72 23.65 20.68
CA VAL A 331 15.94 23.03 22.00
C VAL A 331 17.39 22.55 22.15
N PHE A 332 17.91 21.86 21.11
CA PHE A 332 19.25 21.27 21.18
C PHE A 332 20.28 22.12 20.46
N LEU A 333 21.26 22.55 21.24
CA LEU A 333 22.33 23.44 20.80
C LEU A 333 23.70 22.78 21.02
N SER A 334 24.62 23.03 20.10
CA SER A 334 26.04 22.72 20.26
C SER A 334 26.84 24.03 20.18
N LYS A 335 27.56 24.37 21.23
CA LYS A 335 28.31 25.65 21.30
C LYS A 335 27.44 26.88 20.95
N GLY A 336 26.21 26.91 21.47
CA GLY A 336 25.23 27.98 21.21
C GLY A 336 24.56 27.98 19.84
N LYS A 337 24.90 27.07 18.94
CA LYS A 337 24.32 26.96 17.58
C LYS A 337 23.37 25.75 17.45
N PRO A 338 22.30 25.86 16.67
CA PRO A 338 21.40 24.74 16.41
C PRO A 338 22.10 23.51 15.84
N VAL A 339 21.74 22.32 16.33
CA VAL A 339 22.21 21.06 15.79
C VAL A 339 21.39 20.73 14.55
N ASN A 340 21.94 20.96 13.37
CA ASN A 340 21.21 20.76 12.11
C ASN A 340 21.52 19.42 11.43
N ASN A 341 22.65 18.80 11.75
CA ASN A 341 23.11 17.58 11.07
C ASN A 341 23.71 16.58 12.08
N PHE A 342 23.03 15.48 12.29
CA PHE A 342 23.50 14.40 13.14
C PHE A 342 24.74 13.70 12.53
N ALA A 343 24.70 13.40 11.24
CA ALA A 343 25.75 12.61 10.57
C ALA A 343 27.12 13.34 10.60
N GLY A 344 27.13 14.66 10.44
CA GLY A 344 28.36 15.45 10.47
C GLY A 344 28.94 15.64 11.87
N ASN A 345 28.07 15.86 12.87
CA ASN A 345 28.49 16.29 14.18
C ASN A 345 28.58 15.15 15.20
N TYR A 346 27.68 14.17 15.11
CA TYR A 346 27.48 13.19 16.20
C TYR A 346 27.65 11.74 15.80
N LYS A 347 27.75 11.41 14.51
CA LYS A 347 27.89 10.02 14.07
C LYS A 347 29.09 9.32 14.70
N LEU A 348 30.24 10.02 14.75
CA LEU A 348 31.46 9.46 15.33
C LEU A 348 31.35 9.33 16.86
N GLN A 349 30.79 10.37 17.53
CA GLN A 349 30.58 10.31 19.00
C GLN A 349 29.62 9.19 19.36
N TRP A 350 28.52 9.04 18.60
CA TRP A 350 27.58 7.94 18.77
C TRP A 350 28.25 6.59 18.61
N SER A 351 29.03 6.40 17.53
CA SER A 351 29.73 5.15 17.29
C SER A 351 30.71 4.77 18.40
N ARG A 352 31.44 5.76 18.93
CA ARG A 352 32.34 5.55 20.08
C ARG A 352 31.56 5.19 21.34
N ALA A 353 30.50 5.91 21.66
CA ALA A 353 29.68 5.65 22.85
C ALA A 353 29.01 4.26 22.79
N VAL A 354 28.53 3.84 21.62
CA VAL A 354 27.96 2.49 21.42
C VAL A 354 29.02 1.41 21.61
N GLN A 355 30.25 1.64 21.12
CA GLN A 355 31.37 0.72 21.31
C GLN A 355 31.81 0.64 22.78
N GLU A 356 31.93 1.76 23.47
CA GLU A 356 32.29 1.85 24.88
C GLU A 356 31.22 1.22 25.80
N ALA A 357 29.96 1.39 25.45
CA ALA A 357 28.85 0.76 26.15
C ALA A 357 28.62 -0.71 25.75
N GLU A 358 29.42 -1.29 24.86
CA GLU A 358 29.36 -2.69 24.39
C GLU A 358 28.02 -3.09 23.79
N LEU A 359 27.38 -2.20 23.01
CA LEU A 359 26.03 -2.39 22.46
C LEU A 359 25.99 -3.01 21.05
N GLY A 360 27.16 -3.33 20.45
CA GLY A 360 27.25 -3.91 19.11
C GLY A 360 26.77 -2.97 18.00
N ASP A 361 26.01 -3.47 17.04
CA ASP A 361 25.45 -2.66 15.94
C ASP A 361 24.16 -1.96 16.38
N PHE A 362 24.27 -0.98 17.28
CA PHE A 362 23.14 -0.19 17.77
C PHE A 362 23.14 1.21 17.17
N THR A 363 22.04 1.59 16.51
CA THR A 363 21.91 2.91 15.87
C THR A 363 21.06 3.85 16.69
N PHE A 364 21.21 5.17 16.48
CA PHE A 364 20.35 6.17 17.14
C PHE A 364 18.86 5.96 16.83
N HIS A 365 18.52 5.38 15.67
CA HIS A 365 17.12 5.08 15.33
C HIS A 365 16.55 3.91 16.14
N ASP A 366 17.39 3.01 16.62
CA ASP A 366 16.96 1.85 17.43
C ASP A 366 16.47 2.29 18.82
N LEU A 367 16.87 3.47 19.32
CA LEU A 367 16.26 4.07 20.50
C LEU A 367 14.74 4.27 20.36
N ARG A 368 14.27 4.62 19.18
CA ARG A 368 12.84 4.72 18.92
C ARG A 368 12.16 3.34 18.94
N HIS A 369 12.86 2.26 18.55
CA HIS A 369 12.38 0.88 18.73
C HIS A 369 12.23 0.58 20.21
N CYS A 370 13.25 0.91 21.02
CA CYS A 370 13.19 0.75 22.48
C CYS A 370 11.98 1.50 23.06
N ALA A 371 11.78 2.77 22.69
CA ALA A 371 10.67 3.57 23.16
C ALA A 371 9.30 2.95 22.86
N ILE A 372 9.10 2.47 21.64
CA ILE A 372 7.85 1.83 21.23
C ILE A 372 7.63 0.53 22.00
N ASN A 373 8.69 -0.28 22.13
CA ASN A 373 8.64 -1.53 22.89
C ASN A 373 8.35 -1.28 24.37
N ASN A 374 8.99 -0.29 25.00
CA ASN A 374 8.76 0.07 26.40
C ASN A 374 7.31 0.53 26.63
N LEU A 375 6.73 1.34 25.72
CA LEU A 375 5.32 1.71 25.79
C LEU A 375 4.39 0.50 25.66
N ARG A 376 4.75 -0.47 24.81
CA ARG A 376 3.98 -1.72 24.66
C ARG A 376 4.03 -2.57 25.92
N LEU A 377 5.22 -2.79 26.47
CA LEU A 377 5.42 -3.53 27.72
C LEU A 377 4.73 -2.89 28.93
N SER A 378 4.55 -1.55 28.89
CA SER A 378 3.77 -0.82 29.89
C SER A 378 2.24 -0.96 29.70
N GLY A 379 1.76 -1.81 28.79
CA GLY A 379 0.34 -2.11 28.61
C GLY A 379 -0.45 -1.07 27.80
N ASN A 380 0.22 -0.15 27.10
CA ASN A 380 -0.48 0.82 26.26
C ASN A 380 -1.09 0.18 25.03
N ALA A 381 -2.30 0.61 24.66
CA ALA A 381 -2.97 0.14 23.45
C ALA A 381 -2.16 0.48 22.18
N HIS A 382 -2.13 -0.42 21.22
CA HIS A 382 -1.38 -0.26 19.95
C HIS A 382 -1.69 1.04 19.20
N PHE A 383 -2.98 1.42 19.13
CA PHE A 383 -3.39 2.67 18.48
C PHE A 383 -2.86 3.91 19.20
N THR A 384 -2.78 3.88 20.54
CA THR A 384 -2.16 4.96 21.33
C THR A 384 -0.68 5.09 21.00
N ILE A 385 0.05 3.97 20.97
CA ILE A 385 1.47 3.97 20.61
C ILE A 385 1.68 4.44 19.17
N MET A 386 0.81 4.03 18.24
CA MET A 386 0.84 4.52 16.85
C MET A 386 0.60 6.01 16.75
N ALA A 387 -0.32 6.57 17.54
CA ALA A 387 -0.59 8.00 17.59
C ALA A 387 0.62 8.79 18.11
N ILE A 388 1.28 8.32 19.18
CA ILE A 388 2.49 8.92 19.74
C ILE A 388 3.65 8.83 18.74
N SER A 389 3.91 7.64 18.21
CA SER A 389 5.03 7.40 17.31
C SER A 389 4.81 7.94 15.90
N GLY A 390 3.57 8.18 15.46
CA GLY A 390 3.20 8.64 14.13
C GLY A 390 3.35 7.58 13.04
N HIS A 391 3.06 6.31 13.37
CA HIS A 391 2.91 5.22 12.41
C HIS A 391 1.49 5.22 11.84
N ARG A 392 1.38 5.21 10.50
CA ARG A 392 0.09 5.28 9.79
C ARG A 392 -0.57 3.92 9.58
N THR A 393 0.22 2.88 9.49
CA THR A 393 -0.26 1.55 9.15
C THR A 393 0.22 0.52 10.17
N THR A 394 -0.63 -0.43 10.48
CA THR A 394 -0.32 -1.55 11.37
C THR A 394 0.83 -2.40 10.82
N SER A 395 0.98 -2.50 9.49
CA SER A 395 2.07 -3.26 8.86
C SER A 395 3.45 -2.68 9.16
N VAL A 396 3.57 -1.35 9.21
CA VAL A 396 4.82 -0.68 9.63
C VAL A 396 5.03 -0.83 11.13
N PHE A 397 3.95 -0.76 11.92
CA PHE A 397 4.01 -0.92 13.38
C PHE A 397 4.38 -2.34 13.81
N ARG A 398 3.94 -3.36 13.09
CA ARG A 398 4.27 -4.78 13.38
C ARG A 398 5.76 -5.07 13.51
N ARG A 399 6.62 -4.31 12.82
CA ARG A 399 8.09 -4.43 12.94
C ARG A 399 8.63 -4.12 14.33
N TYR A 400 7.84 -3.46 15.17
CA TYR A 400 8.20 -3.09 16.53
C TYR A 400 7.50 -3.96 17.57
N ASN A 401 6.66 -4.90 17.13
CA ASN A 401 5.90 -5.78 18.01
C ASN A 401 6.56 -7.17 18.08
N VAL A 402 7.74 -7.21 18.66
CA VAL A 402 8.40 -8.48 18.98
C VAL A 402 7.82 -8.97 20.30
N VAL A 403 7.05 -10.04 20.25
CA VAL A 403 6.50 -10.70 21.44
C VAL A 403 7.57 -11.67 21.96
N THR A 404 7.99 -11.51 23.21
CA THR A 404 8.98 -12.38 23.83
C THR A 404 8.30 -13.59 24.50
N GLU A 405 9.06 -14.66 24.73
CA GLU A 405 8.56 -15.84 25.45
C GLU A 405 8.07 -15.47 26.85
N GLU A 406 8.76 -14.53 27.53
CA GLU A 406 8.36 -14.03 28.85
C GLU A 406 6.97 -13.33 28.82
N GLU A 407 6.64 -12.67 27.71
CA GLU A 407 5.31 -12.07 27.54
C GLU A 407 4.25 -13.14 27.30
N LEU A 408 4.58 -14.18 26.53
CA LEU A 408 3.68 -15.32 26.31
C LEU A 408 3.39 -16.06 27.62
N GLN A 409 4.38 -16.19 28.51
CA GLN A 409 4.20 -16.79 29.85
C GLN A 409 3.29 -15.94 30.75
N LYS A 410 3.20 -14.62 30.52
CA LYS A 410 2.35 -13.70 31.30
C LYS A 410 0.93 -13.56 30.75
N VAL A 411 0.53 -14.40 29.80
CA VAL A 411 -0.83 -14.39 29.23
C VAL A 411 -1.84 -14.64 30.35
N LYS A 412 -2.78 -13.72 30.46
CA LYS A 412 -3.91 -13.87 31.39
C LYS A 412 -5.03 -14.61 30.66
N TRP A 413 -5.35 -15.78 31.19
CA TRP A 413 -6.50 -16.55 30.72
C TRP A 413 -7.77 -16.01 31.39
N LYS A 414 -8.90 -16.01 30.65
CA LYS A 414 -10.19 -15.77 31.28
C LYS A 414 -10.42 -16.89 32.30
N PRO A 415 -10.77 -16.57 33.57
CA PRO A 415 -11.15 -17.60 34.53
C PRO A 415 -12.25 -18.46 33.91
N ASP A 416 -12.15 -19.79 34.05
CA ASP A 416 -13.24 -20.67 33.71
C ASP A 416 -14.44 -20.28 34.59
N ASP A 417 -15.45 -19.65 33.95
CA ASP A 417 -16.74 -19.47 34.58
C ASP A 417 -17.39 -20.84 34.69
N SER A 418 -17.02 -21.55 35.79
CA SER A 418 -17.60 -22.83 36.17
C SER A 418 -19.09 -22.71 36.61
N ARG A 419 -19.72 -21.61 36.35
CA ARG A 419 -21.17 -21.47 36.39
C ARG A 419 -21.74 -22.01 35.09
N GLY A 420 -22.18 -23.25 35.20
CA GLY A 420 -22.66 -24.11 34.14
C GLY A 420 -23.56 -23.41 33.11
N VAL A 421 -23.22 -23.59 31.87
CA VAL A 421 -24.22 -23.60 30.81
C VAL A 421 -25.11 -24.79 31.09
N HIS A 422 -26.27 -24.53 31.74
CA HIS A 422 -27.37 -25.48 31.76
C HIS A 422 -27.83 -25.65 30.32
N ILE A 423 -27.28 -26.63 29.62
CA ILE A 423 -27.90 -27.17 28.45
C ILE A 423 -29.15 -27.89 28.94
N GLY A 424 -30.31 -27.20 28.85
CA GLY A 424 -31.59 -27.79 29.10
C GLY A 424 -31.82 -28.93 28.10
N VAL A 425 -31.55 -30.14 28.53
CA VAL A 425 -31.97 -31.35 27.80
C VAL A 425 -33.47 -31.41 27.89
N HIS A 426 -34.15 -31.05 26.81
CA HIS A 426 -35.59 -31.23 26.65
C HIS A 426 -35.85 -32.73 26.65
N GLN A 427 -36.29 -33.29 27.78
CA GLN A 427 -36.86 -34.65 27.83
C GLN A 427 -38.20 -34.63 27.08
N PRO A 428 -38.42 -35.55 26.12
CA PRO A 428 -39.70 -35.69 25.47
C PRO A 428 -40.74 -36.15 26.52
N ARG A 429 -41.86 -35.44 26.63
CA ARG A 429 -43.00 -35.81 27.45
C ARG A 429 -43.44 -37.22 27.05
N LYS A 430 -43.41 -38.15 28.00
CA LYS A 430 -44.10 -39.43 27.87
C LYS A 430 -45.60 -39.17 27.74
N SER A 431 -46.19 -39.62 26.65
CA SER A 431 -47.64 -39.66 26.42
C SER A 431 -48.27 -40.50 27.51
N GLY A 432 -49.16 -39.87 28.30
CA GLY A 432 -49.85 -40.52 29.37
C GLY A 432 -50.83 -41.57 28.89
N GLU A 433 -50.84 -42.66 29.61
CA GLU A 433 -51.90 -43.63 29.57
C GLU A 433 -53.20 -43.02 30.06
N ILE A 434 -54.25 -43.25 29.31
CA ILE A 434 -55.64 -43.00 29.69
C ILE A 434 -56.07 -44.22 30.45
N GLY A 435 -56.52 -44.04 31.68
CA GLY A 435 -57.26 -44.96 32.48
C GLY A 435 -58.37 -44.19 33.21
#